data_809d8c4f368f9302df1ea787dfa9e410
#
_entry.id   809d8c4f368f9302df1ea787dfa9e410
#
_cell.length_a   1.000
_cell.length_b   1.000
_cell.length_c   1.000
_cell.angle_alpha   90.00
_cell.angle_beta   90.00
_cell.angle_gamma   90.00
#
_symmetry.space_group_name_H-M   'P 1'
#
loop_
_entity.id
_entity.type
_entity.pdbx_description
1 polymer ?
#
loop_
_entity_poly.entity_id
_entity_poly.type
_entity_poly.pdbx_seq_one_letter_code
_entity_poly.pdbx_strand_id
1 'polypeptide(L)'
;MSEQQQTTIEMVDGLSEIADYMQDEELTAALTFIAKIIIKPDIPLNVATVEIVRLQAIAAKMAFKATWMANVDKNDRAKKNIYYTAAESINNLVSALKYIMR
;
A
#
# COMPACT_ATOMS: atom_id res chain seq x y z
N MET A 1 3.43 2.25 21.53
CA MET A 1 3.30 1.33 20.38
C MET A 1 4.39 0.29 20.42
N SER A 2 4.10 -0.91 19.95
CA SER A 2 5.12 -1.93 19.80
C SER A 2 6.09 -1.56 18.65
N GLU A 3 7.24 -2.22 18.63
CA GLU A 3 8.23 -2.04 17.56
C GLU A 3 7.62 -2.37 16.18
N GLN A 4 6.80 -3.42 16.10
CA GLN A 4 6.14 -3.82 14.86
C GLN A 4 5.10 -2.80 14.40
N GLN A 5 4.34 -2.24 15.31
CA GLN A 5 3.40 -1.16 14.98
C GLN A 5 4.17 0.05 14.45
N GLN A 6 5.27 0.41 15.08
CA GLN A 6 6.11 1.51 14.63
C GLN A 6 6.67 1.28 13.23
N THR A 7 7.20 0.08 12.96
CA THR A 7 7.72 -0.28 11.65
C THR A 7 6.62 -0.24 10.59
N THR A 8 5.42 -0.73 10.92
CA THR A 8 4.30 -0.74 9.98
C THR A 8 3.81 0.68 9.69
N ILE A 9 3.80 1.57 10.68
CA ILE A 9 3.47 3.00 10.49
C ILE A 9 4.49 3.65 9.54
N GLU A 10 5.78 3.34 9.68
CA GLU A 10 6.81 3.84 8.77
C GLU A 10 6.57 3.40 7.33
N MET A 11 6.11 2.16 7.14
CA MET A 11 5.71 1.67 5.80
C MET A 11 4.54 2.47 5.23
N VAL A 12 3.54 2.78 6.06
CA VAL A 12 2.40 3.60 5.65
C VAL A 12 2.88 5.01 5.26
N ASP A 13 3.77 5.60 6.04
CA ASP A 13 4.29 6.94 5.74
C ASP A 13 5.04 6.97 4.42
N GLY A 14 5.88 5.97 4.15
CA GLY A 14 6.60 5.85 2.88
C GLY A 14 5.65 5.71 1.70
N LEU A 15 4.62 4.87 1.82
CA LEU A 15 3.61 4.70 0.78
C LEU A 15 2.76 5.96 0.59
N SER A 16 2.50 6.70 1.67
CA SER A 16 1.75 7.96 1.58
C SER A 16 2.51 8.99 0.74
N GLU A 17 3.83 9.05 0.87
CA GLU A 17 4.64 9.92 0.01
C GLU A 17 4.53 9.52 -1.46
N ILE A 18 4.57 8.21 -1.75
CA ILE A 18 4.40 7.70 -3.11
C ILE A 18 2.99 8.03 -3.64
N ALA A 19 1.97 7.84 -2.82
CA ALA A 19 0.58 8.15 -3.19
C ALA A 19 0.40 9.62 -3.52
N ASP A 20 1.00 10.51 -2.74
CA ASP A 20 0.97 11.95 -2.99
C ASP A 20 1.67 12.30 -4.29
N TYR A 21 2.84 11.72 -4.54
CA TYR A 21 3.57 11.93 -5.79
C TYR A 21 2.76 11.49 -7.01
N MET A 22 2.06 10.35 -6.89
CA MET A 22 1.23 9.80 -7.98
C MET A 22 -0.14 10.45 -8.06
N GLN A 23 -0.52 11.25 -7.07
CA GLN A 23 -1.86 11.83 -6.95
C GLN A 23 -2.95 10.76 -6.95
N ASP A 24 -2.68 9.64 -6.28
CA ASP A 24 -3.60 8.51 -6.19
C ASP A 24 -4.49 8.66 -4.94
N GLU A 25 -5.68 9.18 -5.13
CA GLU A 25 -6.63 9.43 -4.04
C GLU A 25 -7.12 8.12 -3.39
N GLU A 26 -7.30 7.09 -4.17
CA GLU A 26 -7.76 5.78 -3.67
C GLU A 26 -6.73 5.18 -2.72
N LEU A 27 -5.46 5.22 -3.10
CA LEU A 27 -4.38 4.73 -2.25
C LEU A 27 -4.23 5.58 -1.00
N THR A 28 -4.31 6.90 -1.12
CA THR A 28 -4.24 7.82 0.02
C THR A 28 -5.36 7.54 1.02
N ALA A 29 -6.59 7.34 0.56
CA ALA A 29 -7.72 7.04 1.42
C ALA A 29 -7.54 5.69 2.13
N ALA A 30 -7.10 4.68 1.41
CA ALA A 30 -6.83 3.35 1.99
C ALA A 30 -5.75 3.42 3.07
N LEU A 31 -4.66 4.14 2.81
CA LEU A 31 -3.56 4.29 3.77
C LEU A 31 -3.99 5.05 5.03
N THR A 32 -4.82 6.07 4.88
CA THR A 32 -5.38 6.81 6.01
C THR A 32 -6.17 5.89 6.95
N PHE A 33 -6.99 5.03 6.37
CA PHE A 33 -7.77 4.06 7.15
C PHE A 33 -6.87 3.01 7.81
N ILE A 34 -5.88 2.50 7.08
CA ILE A 34 -4.92 1.51 7.59
C ILE A 34 -4.13 2.08 8.77
N ALA A 35 -3.73 3.34 8.72
CA ALA A 35 -3.03 3.98 9.83
C ALA A 35 -3.87 3.96 11.11
N LYS A 36 -5.18 4.18 10.99
CA LYS A 36 -6.09 4.11 12.14
C LYS A 36 -6.17 2.69 12.72
N ILE A 37 -6.19 1.68 11.87
CA ILE A 37 -6.20 0.27 12.31
C ILE A 37 -4.94 -0.06 13.09
N ILE A 38 -3.78 0.39 12.64
CA ILE A 38 -2.51 0.11 13.30
C ILE A 38 -2.46 0.75 14.69
N ILE A 39 -2.93 1.98 14.81
CA ILE A 39 -2.91 2.72 16.06
C ILE A 39 -3.92 2.15 17.06
N LYS A 40 -5.09 1.75 16.60
CA LYS A 40 -6.16 1.17 17.42
C LYS A 40 -6.63 -0.15 16.82
N PRO A 41 -5.99 -1.28 17.17
CA PRO A 41 -6.29 -2.57 16.56
C PRO A 41 -7.57 -3.22 17.09
N ASP A 42 -8.48 -2.47 17.65
CA ASP A 42 -9.80 -2.93 18.13
C ASP A 42 -10.88 -2.89 17.05
N ILE A 43 -10.54 -2.55 15.84
CA ILE A 43 -11.45 -2.56 14.70
C ILE A 43 -11.83 -4.01 14.36
N PRO A 44 -13.12 -4.29 14.09
CA PRO A 44 -13.55 -5.65 13.75
C PRO A 44 -12.74 -6.26 12.60
N LEU A 45 -12.37 -7.51 12.74
CA LEU A 45 -11.53 -8.23 11.79
C LEU A 45 -12.09 -8.19 10.36
N ASN A 46 -13.42 -8.28 10.22
CA ASN A 46 -14.05 -8.24 8.90
C ASN A 46 -13.85 -6.89 8.20
N VAL A 47 -13.86 -5.79 8.94
CA VAL A 47 -13.62 -4.45 8.39
C VAL A 47 -12.16 -4.33 7.95
N ALA A 48 -11.24 -4.77 8.79
CA ALA A 48 -9.82 -4.75 8.49
C ALA A 48 -9.50 -5.63 7.28
N THR A 49 -10.13 -6.80 7.17
CA THR A 49 -9.95 -7.71 6.04
C THR A 49 -10.37 -7.05 4.72
N VAL A 50 -11.48 -6.31 4.71
CA VAL A 50 -11.94 -5.58 3.51
C VAL A 50 -10.89 -4.58 3.06
N GLU A 51 -10.28 -3.84 3.98
CA GLU A 51 -9.25 -2.86 3.64
C GLU A 51 -7.96 -3.53 3.14
N ILE A 52 -7.59 -4.67 3.69
CA ILE A 52 -6.44 -5.45 3.21
C ILE A 52 -6.69 -5.91 1.77
N VAL A 53 -7.88 -6.43 1.47
CA VAL A 53 -8.25 -6.85 0.11
C VAL A 53 -8.21 -5.66 -0.85
N ARG A 54 -8.67 -4.49 -0.41
CA ARG A 54 -8.60 -3.26 -1.22
C ARG A 54 -7.16 -2.89 -1.55
N LEU A 55 -6.25 -2.94 -0.57
CA LEU A 55 -4.83 -2.70 -0.81
C LEU A 55 -4.23 -3.70 -1.81
N GLN A 56 -4.59 -4.97 -1.69
CA GLN A 56 -4.12 -6.00 -2.62
C GLN A 56 -4.61 -5.72 -4.05
N ALA A 57 -5.85 -5.28 -4.20
CA ALA A 57 -6.41 -4.91 -5.50
C ALA A 57 -5.68 -3.69 -6.09
N ILE A 58 -5.36 -2.70 -5.27
CA ILE A 58 -4.59 -1.52 -5.71
C ILE A 58 -3.19 -1.95 -6.16
N ALA A 59 -2.53 -2.82 -5.40
CA ALA A 59 -1.20 -3.33 -5.75
C ALA A 59 -1.22 -4.07 -7.09
N ALA A 60 -2.22 -4.92 -7.31
CA ALA A 60 -2.37 -5.65 -8.57
C ALA A 60 -2.57 -4.70 -9.75
N LYS A 61 -3.38 -3.66 -9.56
CA LYS A 61 -3.62 -2.63 -10.59
C LYS A 61 -2.31 -1.89 -10.93
N MET A 62 -1.52 -1.54 -9.92
CA MET A 62 -0.24 -0.86 -10.13
C MET A 62 0.78 -1.75 -10.84
N ALA A 63 0.87 -3.02 -10.46
CA ALA A 63 1.75 -3.98 -11.11
C ALA A 63 1.35 -4.16 -12.59
N PHE A 64 0.05 -4.21 -12.88
CA PHE A 64 -0.46 -4.28 -14.25
C PHE A 64 -0.06 -3.04 -15.05
N LYS A 65 -0.22 -1.84 -14.48
CA LYS A 65 0.18 -0.59 -15.14
C LYS A 65 1.68 -0.56 -15.41
N ALA A 66 2.49 -1.02 -14.47
CA ALA A 66 3.94 -1.09 -14.65
C ALA A 66 4.31 -2.01 -15.81
N THR A 67 3.69 -3.18 -15.90
CA THR A 67 3.90 -4.13 -16.98
C THR A 67 3.47 -3.54 -18.32
N TRP A 68 2.30 -2.89 -18.36
CA TRP A 68 1.80 -2.24 -19.57
C TRP A 68 2.77 -1.16 -20.07
N MET A 69 3.27 -0.32 -19.16
CA MET A 69 4.24 0.73 -19.50
C MET A 69 5.55 0.16 -20.03
N ALA A 70 6.00 -0.97 -19.51
CA ALA A 70 7.20 -1.64 -19.98
C ALA A 70 7.08 -2.05 -21.44
N ASN A 71 5.87 -2.40 -21.89
CA ASN A 71 5.62 -2.88 -23.24
C ASN A 71 5.29 -1.77 -24.23
N VAL A 72 4.67 -0.68 -23.76
CA VAL A 72 4.12 0.37 -24.64
C VAL A 72 4.97 1.63 -24.63
N ASP A 73 5.51 2.03 -23.48
CA ASP A 73 6.31 3.24 -23.35
C ASP A 73 7.66 2.92 -22.69
N LYS A 74 8.60 2.51 -23.51
CA LYS A 74 9.95 2.16 -23.06
C LYS A 74 10.76 3.36 -22.55
N ASN A 75 10.28 4.58 -22.78
CA ASN A 75 11.03 5.79 -22.42
C ASN A 75 10.71 6.28 -21.01
N ASP A 76 9.65 5.79 -20.35
CA ASP A 76 9.27 6.25 -19.03
C ASP A 76 9.61 5.22 -17.94
N ARG A 77 10.91 4.98 -17.78
CA ARG A 77 11.43 4.04 -16.77
C ARG A 77 11.15 4.50 -15.35
N ALA A 78 11.24 5.82 -15.12
CA ALA A 78 11.02 6.37 -13.77
C ALA A 78 9.59 6.09 -13.29
N LYS A 79 8.61 6.35 -14.15
CA LYS A 79 7.19 6.12 -13.82
C LYS A 79 6.89 4.65 -13.62
N LYS A 80 7.41 3.79 -14.49
CA LYS A 80 7.29 2.34 -14.36
C LYS A 80 7.86 1.85 -13.02
N ASN A 81 9.05 2.33 -12.64
CA ASN A 81 9.70 1.94 -11.40
C ASN A 81 8.90 2.38 -10.18
N ILE A 82 8.27 3.56 -10.23
CA ILE A 82 7.40 4.03 -9.16
C ILE A 82 6.22 3.08 -8.97
N TYR A 83 5.57 2.63 -10.05
CA TYR A 83 4.45 1.70 -9.96
C TYR A 83 4.88 0.34 -9.40
N TYR A 84 6.03 -0.19 -9.81
CA TYR A 84 6.56 -1.44 -9.25
C TYR A 84 6.90 -1.30 -7.77
N THR A 85 7.56 -0.20 -7.40
CA THR A 85 7.93 0.06 -6.02
C THR A 85 6.67 0.19 -5.14
N ALA A 86 5.66 0.89 -5.63
CA ALA A 86 4.39 1.03 -4.92
C ALA A 86 3.71 -0.33 -4.72
N ALA A 87 3.64 -1.15 -5.76
CA ALA A 87 3.03 -2.48 -5.68
C ALA A 87 3.76 -3.37 -4.68
N GLU A 88 5.09 -3.40 -4.72
CA GLU A 88 5.91 -4.18 -3.81
C GLU A 88 5.74 -3.69 -2.37
N SER A 89 5.77 -2.38 -2.16
CA SER A 89 5.61 -1.77 -0.83
C SER A 89 4.23 -2.05 -0.25
N ILE A 90 3.17 -2.02 -1.07
CA ILE A 90 1.82 -2.37 -0.63
C ILE A 90 1.76 -3.84 -0.20
N ASN A 91 2.36 -4.75 -0.96
CA ASN A 91 2.39 -6.16 -0.60
C ASN A 91 3.16 -6.40 0.70
N ASN A 92 4.25 -5.68 0.92
CA ASN A 92 5.00 -5.74 2.18
C ASN A 92 4.16 -5.22 3.35
N LEU A 93 3.43 -4.13 3.14
CA LEU A 93 2.50 -3.59 4.14
C LEU A 93 1.39 -4.59 4.48
N VAL A 94 0.82 -5.24 3.48
CA VAL A 94 -0.22 -6.27 3.68
C VAL A 94 0.32 -7.40 4.55
N SER A 95 1.54 -7.87 4.29
CA SER A 95 2.18 -8.92 5.08
C SER A 95 2.37 -8.49 6.54
N ALA A 96 2.83 -7.25 6.75
CA ALA A 96 3.00 -6.69 8.09
C ALA A 96 1.66 -6.57 8.83
N LEU A 97 0.60 -6.14 8.14
CA LEU A 97 -0.74 -6.03 8.72
C LEU A 97 -1.27 -7.40 9.15
N LYS A 98 -1.12 -8.41 8.34
CA LYS A 98 -1.55 -9.77 8.66
C LYS A 98 -0.85 -10.28 9.92
N TYR A 99 0.39 -9.91 10.13
CA TYR A 99 1.15 -10.28 11.30
C TYR A 99 0.63 -9.60 12.56
N ILE A 100 0.37 -8.30 12.50
CA ILE A 100 -0.14 -7.51 13.63
C ILE A 100 -1.55 -7.95 14.05
N MET A 101 -2.37 -8.35 13.08
CA MET A 101 -3.80 -8.63 13.28
C MET A 101 -4.08 -10.08 13.66
N ARG A 102 -3.10 -10.86 13.94
CA ARG A 102 -3.27 -12.23 14.41
C ARG A 102 -3.84 -12.31 15.81
#